data_d1ae0f52576506113133cd7de7629e12
#
_entry.id   d1ae0f52576506113133cd7de7629e12
#
_cell.length_a   1.000
_cell.length_b   1.000
_cell.length_c   1.000
_cell.angle_alpha   90.00
_cell.angle_beta   90.00
_cell.angle_gamma   90.00
#
_symmetry.space_group_name_H-M   'P 1'
#
loop_
_entity.id
_entity.type
_entity.pdbx_description
1 polymer ?
#
loop_
_entity_poly.entity_id
_entity_poly.type
_entity_poly.pdbx_seq_one_letter_code
_entity_poly.pdbx_strand_id
1 'polypeptide(L)'
;SLTVLVALLVCLIPTTIGALLSAIGIAGMDRLVQRNVLATSGRAIEAAGDVTALLLDKTGTITYGNRQASEFHALPGSDHDDMVRAAALSSLADSTPEGQSIIALAEREGHHFDMMPGAEAVEFTAETRMSGLDLPNGDRIRKGATSAVEAWIEREGGVMSIEVRDALHDRVDTISAQGGTPLVVAEQLSTGEVKVLGVVQLKDVVKEGLRERFADLRKMGIRTVMVTGDNPLTAKAIAEEAHVDD
;
A
#
# COMPACT_ATOMS: atom_id res chain seq x y z
N SER A 1 -48.91 53.86 10.41
CA SER A 1 -47.99 54.98 10.14
C SER A 1 -46.71 54.44 9.51
N LEU A 2 -46.00 55.26 8.71
CA LEU A 2 -44.75 54.90 8.03
C LEU A 2 -43.69 54.40 9.05
N THR A 3 -43.65 55.03 10.22
CA THR A 3 -42.73 54.67 11.33
C THR A 3 -42.94 53.26 11.82
N VAL A 4 -44.15 52.77 11.94
CA VAL A 4 -44.45 51.39 12.37
C VAL A 4 -44.04 50.38 11.28
N LEU A 5 -44.21 50.73 10.00
CA LEU A 5 -43.81 49.87 8.88
C LEU A 5 -42.30 49.75 8.81
N VAL A 6 -41.55 50.84 8.98
CA VAL A 6 -40.08 50.84 9.02
C VAL A 6 -39.54 50.06 10.24
N ALA A 7 -40.16 50.27 11.42
CA ALA A 7 -39.78 49.50 12.60
C ALA A 7 -39.99 47.99 12.44
N LEU A 8 -41.14 47.61 11.84
CA LEU A 8 -41.44 46.18 11.54
C LEU A 8 -40.45 45.62 10.51
N LEU A 9 -40.11 46.38 9.48
CA LEU A 9 -39.14 45.97 8.45
C LEU A 9 -37.74 45.72 9.08
N VAL A 10 -37.27 46.63 9.95
CA VAL A 10 -35.99 46.52 10.63
C VAL A 10 -35.98 45.33 11.60
N CYS A 11 -37.07 45.06 12.28
CA CYS A 11 -37.20 43.88 13.16
C CYS A 11 -37.27 42.54 12.40
N LEU A 12 -37.80 42.57 11.17
CA LEU A 12 -37.90 41.37 10.33
C LEU A 12 -36.62 41.04 9.56
N ILE A 13 -35.69 41.98 9.39
CA ILE A 13 -34.40 41.74 8.74
C ILE A 13 -33.41 41.21 9.79
N PRO A 14 -32.98 39.93 9.74
CA PRO A 14 -32.06 39.36 10.71
C PRO A 14 -30.60 39.76 10.42
N THR A 15 -30.33 41.09 10.48
CA THR A 15 -29.02 41.67 10.12
C THR A 15 -27.87 41.13 10.99
N THR A 16 -28.14 40.84 12.26
CA THR A 16 -27.18 40.29 13.19
C THR A 16 -26.84 38.83 12.91
N ILE A 17 -27.82 38.05 12.44
CA ILE A 17 -27.62 36.61 12.12
C ILE A 17 -26.69 36.46 10.91
N GLY A 18 -26.86 37.26 9.86
CA GLY A 18 -26.01 37.22 8.67
C GLY A 18 -24.54 37.54 8.96
N ALA A 19 -24.28 38.56 9.80
CA ALA A 19 -22.94 38.91 10.21
C ALA A 19 -22.30 37.84 11.13
N LEU A 20 -23.12 37.28 12.03
CA LEU A 20 -22.67 36.23 12.96
C LEU A 20 -22.31 34.94 12.23
N LEU A 21 -23.11 34.48 11.27
CA LEU A 21 -22.83 33.31 10.45
C LEU A 21 -21.52 33.44 9.67
N SER A 22 -21.28 34.64 9.07
CA SER A 22 -20.01 34.90 8.41
C SER A 22 -18.83 34.88 9.33
N ALA A 23 -18.92 35.44 10.54
CA ALA A 23 -17.87 35.45 11.55
C ALA A 23 -17.57 34.02 12.07
N ILE A 24 -18.62 33.23 12.33
CA ILE A 24 -18.48 31.83 12.75
C ILE A 24 -17.81 31.00 11.64
N GLY A 25 -18.21 31.20 10.37
CA GLY A 25 -17.59 30.53 9.25
C GLY A 25 -16.09 30.84 9.12
N ILE A 26 -15.69 32.10 9.26
CA ILE A 26 -14.27 32.51 9.22
C ILE A 26 -13.50 31.92 10.41
N ALA A 27 -14.03 31.99 11.62
CA ALA A 27 -13.40 31.41 12.80
C ALA A 27 -13.28 29.86 12.71
N GLY A 28 -14.27 29.22 12.09
CA GLY A 28 -14.24 27.78 11.80
C GLY A 28 -13.15 27.42 10.78
N MET A 29 -13.01 28.19 9.70
CA MET A 29 -11.94 28.03 8.72
C MET A 29 -10.56 28.18 9.36
N ASP A 30 -10.34 29.20 10.18
CA ASP A 30 -9.06 29.42 10.88
C ASP A 30 -8.66 28.23 11.75
N ARG A 31 -9.60 27.68 12.52
CA ARG A 31 -9.36 26.48 13.34
C ARG A 31 -8.99 25.24 12.51
N LEU A 32 -9.60 25.08 11.33
CA LEU A 32 -9.26 23.97 10.43
C LEU A 32 -7.88 24.14 9.80
N VAL A 33 -7.53 25.37 9.40
CA VAL A 33 -6.19 25.68 8.87
C VAL A 33 -5.10 25.37 9.93
N GLN A 34 -5.33 25.70 11.19
CA GLN A 34 -4.44 25.36 12.30
C GLN A 34 -4.27 23.83 12.48
N ARG A 35 -5.18 23.03 11.94
CA ARG A 35 -5.14 21.56 11.90
C ARG A 35 -4.73 20.98 10.55
N ASN A 36 -4.15 21.81 9.67
CA ASN A 36 -3.75 21.44 8.31
C ASN A 36 -4.93 20.96 7.41
N VAL A 37 -6.14 21.46 7.69
CA VAL A 37 -7.32 21.18 6.88
C VAL A 37 -7.74 22.45 6.16
N LEU A 38 -7.76 22.42 4.81
CA LEU A 38 -8.21 23.53 3.99
C LEU A 38 -9.71 23.41 3.72
N ALA A 39 -10.50 24.32 4.27
CA ALA A 39 -11.91 24.46 3.93
C ALA A 39 -12.09 25.61 2.92
N THR A 40 -12.83 25.37 1.86
CA THR A 40 -13.05 26.36 0.78
C THR A 40 -14.15 27.37 1.10
N SER A 41 -15.00 27.10 2.09
CA SER A 41 -16.07 27.99 2.51
C SER A 41 -16.62 27.64 3.90
N GLY A 42 -17.25 28.59 4.57
CA GLY A 42 -17.98 28.34 5.84
C GLY A 42 -19.11 27.32 5.69
N ARG A 43 -19.77 27.28 4.52
CA ARG A 43 -20.78 26.26 4.19
C ARG A 43 -20.22 24.85 4.15
N ALA A 44 -18.99 24.65 3.68
CA ALA A 44 -18.36 23.35 3.66
C ALA A 44 -18.12 22.82 5.07
N ILE A 45 -17.84 23.72 6.03
CA ILE A 45 -17.66 23.38 7.43
C ILE A 45 -18.98 22.95 8.08
N GLU A 46 -20.06 23.67 7.82
CA GLU A 46 -21.40 23.31 8.31
C GLU A 46 -21.82 21.95 7.75
N ALA A 47 -21.67 21.75 6.42
CA ALA A 47 -21.99 20.47 5.78
C ALA A 47 -21.16 19.31 6.31
N ALA A 48 -19.87 19.53 6.65
CA ALA A 48 -19.01 18.52 7.24
C ALA A 48 -19.47 18.14 8.67
N GLY A 49 -20.10 19.08 9.40
CA GLY A 49 -20.67 18.80 10.72
C GLY A 49 -21.92 17.91 10.69
N ASP A 50 -22.61 17.85 9.56
CA ASP A 50 -23.86 17.09 9.38
C ASP A 50 -23.62 15.72 8.70
N VAL A 51 -22.36 15.36 8.45
CA VAL A 51 -22.00 14.10 7.79
C VAL A 51 -22.35 12.92 8.72
N THR A 52 -23.12 11.97 8.21
CA THR A 52 -23.51 10.72 8.89
C THR A 52 -22.83 9.49 8.31
N ALA A 53 -22.25 9.62 7.11
CA ALA A 53 -21.50 8.56 6.46
C ALA A 53 -20.25 9.12 5.77
N LEU A 54 -19.13 8.42 5.93
CA LEU A 54 -17.85 8.76 5.32
C LEU A 54 -17.43 7.66 4.36
N LEU A 55 -17.33 8.01 3.08
CA LEU A 55 -16.86 7.12 2.01
C LEU A 55 -15.34 7.30 1.89
N LEU A 56 -14.60 6.22 2.06
CA LEU A 56 -13.14 6.21 2.09
C LEU A 56 -12.59 5.34 0.96
N ASP A 57 -11.71 5.88 0.14
CA ASP A 57 -10.92 5.07 -0.77
C ASP A 57 -9.96 4.16 0.02
N LYS A 58 -9.74 2.95 -0.46
CA LYS A 58 -8.78 2.01 0.14
C LYS A 58 -7.35 2.53 0.00
N THR A 59 -6.94 2.77 -1.26
CA THR A 59 -5.54 2.98 -1.62
C THR A 59 -5.06 4.40 -1.30
N GLY A 60 -4.01 4.51 -0.47
CA GLY A 60 -3.47 5.81 -0.05
C GLY A 60 -4.29 6.51 1.05
N THR A 61 -5.52 6.07 1.32
CA THR A 61 -6.40 6.62 2.38
C THR A 61 -6.43 5.68 3.59
N ILE A 62 -6.97 4.48 3.45
CA ILE A 62 -6.98 3.45 4.49
C ILE A 62 -5.62 2.74 4.55
N THR A 63 -5.03 2.45 3.41
CA THR A 63 -3.68 1.89 3.30
C THR A 63 -2.65 2.97 2.96
N TYR A 64 -1.36 2.66 3.08
CA TYR A 64 -0.30 3.58 2.68
C TYR A 64 -0.24 3.82 1.16
N GLY A 65 -0.92 2.98 0.36
CA GLY A 65 -0.94 3.08 -1.09
C GLY A 65 0.30 2.51 -1.78
N ASN A 66 1.24 1.97 -1.01
CA ASN A 66 2.37 1.18 -1.45
C ASN A 66 2.28 -0.22 -0.85
N ARG A 67 2.63 -1.21 -1.65
CA ARG A 67 2.69 -2.59 -1.21
C ARG A 67 3.95 -2.81 -0.40
N GLN A 68 3.84 -3.54 0.71
CA GLN A 68 4.97 -3.89 1.56
C GLN A 68 5.15 -5.40 1.64
N ALA A 69 6.40 -5.83 1.71
CA ALA A 69 6.73 -7.24 1.91
C ALA A 69 6.23 -7.70 3.28
N SER A 70 5.49 -8.79 3.29
CA SER A 70 4.88 -9.36 4.47
C SER A 70 5.46 -10.74 4.84
N GLU A 71 5.79 -11.55 3.85
CA GLU A 71 6.29 -12.92 4.04
C GLU A 71 7.21 -13.35 2.91
N PHE A 72 8.20 -14.20 3.23
CA PHE A 72 9.01 -14.95 2.28
C PHE A 72 8.54 -16.40 2.23
N HIS A 73 8.30 -16.91 1.03
CA HIS A 73 7.86 -18.28 0.81
C HIS A 73 8.89 -19.02 -0.03
N ALA A 74 9.76 -19.81 0.61
CA ALA A 74 10.68 -20.69 -0.11
C ALA A 74 9.92 -21.81 -0.83
N LEU A 75 10.40 -22.19 -2.03
CA LEU A 75 9.84 -23.28 -2.79
C LEU A 75 10.56 -24.62 -2.47
N PRO A 76 9.94 -25.78 -2.81
CA PRO A 76 10.57 -27.07 -2.63
C PRO A 76 11.98 -27.15 -3.23
N GLY A 77 12.94 -27.58 -2.45
CA GLY A 77 14.35 -27.68 -2.86
C GLY A 77 15.16 -26.39 -2.67
N SER A 78 14.56 -25.32 -2.14
CA SER A 78 15.24 -24.08 -1.75
C SER A 78 15.23 -23.90 -0.24
N ASP A 79 16.32 -23.40 0.31
CA ASP A 79 16.40 -23.04 1.72
C ASP A 79 15.75 -21.66 1.96
N HIS A 80 15.16 -21.45 3.15
CA HIS A 80 14.55 -20.18 3.51
C HIS A 80 15.57 -19.05 3.56
N ASP A 81 16.73 -19.29 4.14
CA ASP A 81 17.77 -18.26 4.27
C ASP A 81 18.36 -17.88 2.92
N ASP A 82 18.49 -18.83 1.98
CA ASP A 82 18.88 -18.54 0.59
C ASP A 82 17.85 -17.69 -0.13
N MET A 83 16.56 -17.96 0.08
CA MET A 83 15.46 -17.15 -0.47
C MET A 83 15.50 -15.72 0.10
N VAL A 84 15.63 -15.57 1.42
CA VAL A 84 15.71 -14.24 2.09
C VAL A 84 16.93 -13.47 1.59
N ARG A 85 18.10 -14.14 1.51
CA ARG A 85 19.33 -13.56 0.97
C ARG A 85 19.14 -13.02 -0.45
N ALA A 86 18.63 -13.83 -1.34
CA ALA A 86 18.45 -13.44 -2.75
C ALA A 86 17.42 -12.29 -2.90
N ALA A 87 16.29 -12.37 -2.17
CA ALA A 87 15.29 -11.31 -2.15
C ALA A 87 15.86 -9.98 -1.65
N ALA A 88 16.60 -10.00 -0.54
CA ALA A 88 17.22 -8.80 0.03
C ALA A 88 18.30 -8.23 -0.89
N LEU A 89 19.26 -9.05 -1.36
CA LEU A 89 20.34 -8.61 -2.25
C LEU A 89 19.79 -7.97 -3.54
N SER A 90 18.80 -8.60 -4.18
CA SER A 90 18.16 -8.04 -5.39
C SER A 90 17.37 -6.74 -5.14
N SER A 91 17.19 -6.37 -3.87
CA SER A 91 16.45 -5.17 -3.46
C SER A 91 17.35 -4.04 -2.94
N LEU A 92 18.65 -4.29 -2.71
CA LEU A 92 19.56 -3.27 -2.14
C LEU A 92 19.71 -2.02 -3.02
N ALA A 93 19.64 -2.16 -4.33
CA ALA A 93 19.68 -1.04 -5.27
C ALA A 93 18.29 -0.49 -5.63
N ASP A 94 17.23 -1.10 -5.12
CA ASP A 94 15.84 -0.76 -5.42
C ASP A 94 15.34 0.29 -4.42
N SER A 95 15.29 1.55 -4.85
CA SER A 95 14.82 2.67 -4.03
C SER A 95 13.29 2.76 -3.90
N THR A 96 12.54 1.87 -4.55
CA THR A 96 11.08 1.84 -4.41
C THR A 96 10.65 1.44 -3.00
N PRO A 97 9.46 1.89 -2.53
CA PRO A 97 8.92 1.46 -1.25
C PRO A 97 8.81 -0.07 -1.13
N GLU A 98 8.49 -0.75 -2.23
CA GLU A 98 8.43 -2.21 -2.31
C GLU A 98 9.81 -2.84 -2.06
N GLY A 99 10.85 -2.36 -2.74
CA GLY A 99 12.24 -2.83 -2.57
C GLY A 99 12.73 -2.63 -1.14
N GLN A 100 12.52 -1.43 -0.59
CA GLN A 100 12.90 -1.11 0.79
C GLN A 100 12.15 -1.97 1.82
N SER A 101 10.90 -2.32 1.55
CA SER A 101 10.12 -3.17 2.44
C SER A 101 10.62 -4.63 2.48
N ILE A 102 11.20 -5.13 1.37
CA ILE A 102 11.81 -6.46 1.33
C ILE A 102 13.06 -6.50 2.22
N ILE A 103 13.89 -5.46 2.17
CA ILE A 103 15.06 -5.33 3.04
C ILE A 103 14.62 -5.26 4.52
N ALA A 104 13.65 -4.41 4.83
CA ALA A 104 13.13 -4.29 6.19
C ALA A 104 12.49 -5.59 6.71
N LEU A 105 11.90 -6.40 5.84
CA LEU A 105 11.39 -7.72 6.22
C LEU A 105 12.54 -8.68 6.54
N ALA A 106 13.59 -8.73 5.72
CA ALA A 106 14.78 -9.54 5.97
C ALA A 106 15.47 -9.15 7.30
N GLU A 107 15.59 -7.86 7.59
CA GLU A 107 16.14 -7.36 8.86
C GLU A 107 15.29 -7.77 10.06
N ARG A 108 13.97 -7.78 9.96
CA ARG A 108 13.06 -8.27 11.02
C ARG A 108 13.24 -9.78 11.28
N GLU A 109 13.61 -10.56 10.27
CA GLU A 109 13.94 -11.97 10.41
C GLU A 109 15.39 -12.20 10.90
N GLY A 110 16.15 -11.12 11.14
CA GLY A 110 17.51 -11.17 11.69
C GLY A 110 18.61 -11.24 10.64
N HIS A 111 18.28 -11.02 9.36
CA HIS A 111 19.24 -11.02 8.26
C HIS A 111 19.62 -9.58 7.89
N HIS A 112 20.91 -9.33 7.75
CA HIS A 112 21.43 -8.03 7.30
C HIS A 112 22.41 -8.26 6.15
N PHE A 113 22.20 -7.53 5.06
CA PHE A 113 23.02 -7.66 3.85
C PHE A 113 23.46 -6.26 3.37
N ASP A 114 24.72 -6.15 3.01
CA ASP A 114 25.30 -4.95 2.42
C ASP A 114 25.55 -5.16 0.93
N MET A 115 25.55 -4.04 0.18
CA MET A 115 25.90 -4.06 -1.22
C MET A 115 27.35 -4.50 -1.40
N MET A 116 27.56 -5.56 -2.18
CA MET A 116 28.91 -6.04 -2.48
C MET A 116 29.63 -5.10 -3.44
N PRO A 117 30.90 -4.75 -3.18
CA PRO A 117 31.70 -3.98 -4.13
C PRO A 117 31.82 -4.70 -5.48
N GLY A 118 31.46 -4.01 -6.56
CA GLY A 118 31.48 -4.56 -7.91
C GLY A 118 30.21 -5.31 -8.31
N ALA A 119 29.17 -5.32 -7.47
CA ALA A 119 27.85 -5.80 -7.88
C ALA A 119 27.17 -4.77 -8.79
N GLU A 120 26.49 -5.23 -9.83
CA GLU A 120 25.79 -4.40 -10.80
C GLU A 120 24.27 -4.55 -10.64
N ALA A 121 23.58 -3.43 -10.42
CA ALA A 121 22.14 -3.42 -10.29
C ALA A 121 21.45 -3.56 -11.66
N VAL A 122 20.41 -4.38 -11.71
CA VAL A 122 19.50 -4.49 -12.84
C VAL A 122 18.20 -3.79 -12.47
N GLU A 123 17.99 -2.60 -13.04
CA GLU A 123 16.81 -1.79 -12.77
C GLU A 123 15.55 -2.42 -13.36
N PHE A 124 14.42 -2.19 -12.67
CA PHE A 124 13.11 -2.62 -13.16
C PHE A 124 12.72 -1.81 -14.40
N THR A 125 12.27 -2.50 -15.44
CA THR A 125 11.63 -1.87 -16.61
C THR A 125 10.24 -2.48 -16.86
N ALA A 126 9.33 -1.71 -17.44
CA ALA A 126 8.01 -2.20 -17.82
C ALA A 126 8.07 -3.34 -18.89
N GLU A 127 9.14 -3.37 -19.67
CA GLU A 127 9.38 -4.39 -20.70
C GLU A 127 9.83 -5.72 -20.06
N THR A 128 10.86 -5.66 -19.19
CA THR A 128 11.41 -6.87 -18.55
C THR A 128 10.55 -7.34 -17.39
N ARG A 129 9.86 -6.43 -16.69
CA ARG A 129 9.08 -6.66 -15.47
C ARG A 129 9.86 -7.40 -14.37
N MET A 130 11.16 -7.18 -14.36
CA MET A 130 12.12 -7.76 -13.42
C MET A 130 13.13 -6.72 -13.02
N SER A 131 13.65 -6.86 -11.80
CA SER A 131 14.86 -6.20 -11.33
C SER A 131 15.81 -7.24 -10.72
N GLY A 132 16.99 -6.85 -10.34
CA GLY A 132 17.92 -7.81 -9.75
C GLY A 132 19.29 -7.24 -9.49
N LEU A 133 20.23 -8.16 -9.27
CA LEU A 133 21.63 -7.86 -8.99
C LEU A 133 22.50 -8.90 -9.68
N ASP A 134 23.54 -8.43 -10.37
CA ASP A 134 24.63 -9.25 -10.90
C ASP A 134 25.80 -9.16 -9.93
N LEU A 135 26.25 -10.29 -9.40
CA LEU A 135 27.28 -10.36 -8.37
C LEU A 135 28.67 -10.49 -8.99
N PRO A 136 29.74 -10.01 -8.33
CA PRO A 136 31.10 -10.06 -8.84
C PRO A 136 31.65 -11.48 -9.08
N ASN A 137 31.09 -12.48 -8.40
CA ASN A 137 31.44 -13.88 -8.58
C ASN A 137 30.76 -14.52 -9.81
N GLY A 138 29.95 -13.78 -10.55
CA GLY A 138 29.21 -14.23 -11.72
C GLY A 138 27.80 -14.77 -11.45
N ASP A 139 27.38 -14.83 -10.20
CA ASP A 139 26.00 -15.17 -9.86
C ASP A 139 25.05 -14.02 -10.24
N ARG A 140 23.82 -14.33 -10.61
CA ARG A 140 22.80 -13.35 -11.01
C ARG A 140 21.51 -13.63 -10.25
N ILE A 141 20.97 -12.62 -9.63
CA ILE A 141 19.68 -12.71 -8.92
C ILE A 141 18.64 -11.88 -9.65
N ARG A 142 17.44 -12.43 -9.82
CA ARG A 142 16.30 -11.74 -10.43
C ARG A 142 15.07 -11.87 -9.55
N LYS A 143 14.34 -10.75 -9.43
CA LYS A 143 13.01 -10.71 -8.81
C LYS A 143 12.03 -10.01 -9.74
N GLY A 144 10.78 -10.47 -9.79
CA GLY A 144 9.78 -9.84 -10.63
C GLY A 144 8.49 -10.62 -10.80
N ALA A 145 7.74 -10.27 -11.84
CA ALA A 145 6.50 -10.94 -12.18
C ALA A 145 6.76 -12.41 -12.57
N THR A 146 5.87 -13.32 -12.15
CA THR A 146 5.99 -14.76 -12.37
C THR A 146 6.39 -15.12 -13.79
N SER A 147 5.60 -14.69 -14.78
CA SER A 147 5.86 -15.01 -16.18
C SER A 147 7.19 -14.44 -16.72
N ALA A 148 7.65 -13.32 -16.17
CA ALA A 148 8.91 -12.72 -16.58
C ALA A 148 10.11 -13.51 -16.03
N VAL A 149 10.04 -13.93 -14.77
CA VAL A 149 11.10 -14.72 -14.13
C VAL A 149 11.14 -16.12 -14.73
N GLU A 150 10.00 -16.76 -15.00
CA GLU A 150 9.94 -18.04 -15.72
C GLU A 150 10.60 -17.98 -17.10
N ALA A 151 10.26 -16.96 -17.91
CA ALA A 151 10.88 -16.75 -19.21
C ALA A 151 12.40 -16.47 -19.09
N TRP A 152 12.85 -15.81 -18.02
CA TRP A 152 14.27 -15.62 -17.78
C TRP A 152 14.97 -16.94 -17.44
N ILE A 153 14.38 -17.78 -16.55
CA ILE A 153 14.92 -19.11 -16.20
C ILE A 153 15.08 -19.96 -17.47
N GLU A 154 14.05 -20.02 -18.32
CA GLU A 154 14.08 -20.78 -19.58
C GLU A 154 15.17 -20.25 -20.54
N ARG A 155 15.30 -18.94 -20.67
CA ARG A 155 16.32 -18.31 -21.52
C ARG A 155 17.75 -18.59 -21.06
N GLU A 156 17.97 -18.65 -19.74
CA GLU A 156 19.27 -18.98 -19.16
C GLU A 156 19.53 -20.51 -19.09
N GLY A 157 18.64 -21.32 -19.65
CA GLY A 157 18.79 -22.78 -19.75
C GLY A 157 18.37 -23.54 -18.49
N GLY A 158 17.70 -22.87 -17.54
CA GLY A 158 17.16 -23.52 -16.34
C GLY A 158 15.93 -24.36 -16.65
N VAL A 159 15.76 -25.45 -15.91
CA VAL A 159 14.59 -26.35 -16.02
C VAL A 159 13.98 -26.51 -14.62
N MET A 160 12.73 -26.07 -14.50
CA MET A 160 11.95 -26.34 -13.27
C MET A 160 11.32 -27.73 -13.34
N SER A 161 11.44 -28.50 -12.26
CA SER A 161 10.67 -29.75 -12.12
C SER A 161 9.17 -29.43 -12.08
N ILE A 162 8.34 -30.40 -12.40
CA ILE A 162 6.87 -30.25 -12.35
C ILE A 162 6.45 -29.86 -10.92
N GLU A 163 7.02 -30.52 -9.91
CA GLU A 163 6.74 -30.24 -8.51
C GLU A 163 7.02 -28.78 -8.10
N VAL A 164 8.17 -28.24 -8.51
CA VAL A 164 8.54 -26.85 -8.22
C VAL A 164 7.65 -25.87 -8.97
N ARG A 165 7.31 -26.16 -10.23
CA ARG A 165 6.42 -25.33 -11.02
C ARG A 165 5.00 -25.28 -10.44
N ASP A 166 4.45 -26.44 -10.08
CA ASP A 166 3.12 -26.51 -9.47
C ASP A 166 3.10 -25.76 -8.12
N ALA A 167 4.11 -25.96 -7.28
CA ALA A 167 4.24 -25.26 -6.00
C ALA A 167 4.37 -23.72 -6.19
N LEU A 168 5.09 -23.27 -7.22
CA LEU A 168 5.19 -21.85 -7.58
C LEU A 168 3.82 -21.29 -7.95
N HIS A 169 3.12 -21.93 -8.87
CA HIS A 169 1.81 -21.46 -9.34
C HIS A 169 0.77 -21.49 -8.21
N ASP A 170 0.69 -22.54 -7.41
CA ASP A 170 -0.20 -22.61 -6.26
C ASP A 170 0.05 -21.49 -5.25
N ARG A 171 1.33 -21.16 -5.00
CA ARG A 171 1.70 -20.06 -4.12
C ARG A 171 1.32 -18.70 -4.70
N VAL A 172 1.62 -18.47 -5.98
CA VAL A 172 1.27 -17.24 -6.71
C VAL A 172 -0.25 -17.03 -6.72
N ASP A 173 -1.02 -18.08 -7.01
CA ASP A 173 -2.48 -18.02 -7.03
C ASP A 173 -3.07 -17.77 -5.63
N THR A 174 -2.52 -18.40 -4.60
CA THR A 174 -2.92 -18.18 -3.20
C THR A 174 -2.71 -16.73 -2.79
N ILE A 175 -1.51 -16.17 -3.06
CA ILE A 175 -1.19 -14.77 -2.74
C ILE A 175 -2.12 -13.82 -3.51
N SER A 176 -2.32 -14.07 -4.79
CA SER A 176 -3.18 -13.25 -5.66
C SER A 176 -4.65 -13.30 -5.24
N ALA A 177 -5.15 -14.48 -4.86
CA ALA A 177 -6.52 -14.64 -4.34
C ALA A 177 -6.76 -13.89 -3.02
N GLN A 178 -5.71 -13.73 -2.21
CA GLN A 178 -5.73 -12.92 -0.99
C GLN A 178 -5.52 -11.41 -1.26
N GLY A 179 -5.38 -11.01 -2.54
CA GLY A 179 -5.13 -9.63 -2.96
C GLY A 179 -3.72 -9.13 -2.74
N GLY A 180 -2.81 -10.02 -2.41
CA GLY A 180 -1.39 -9.74 -2.39
C GLY A 180 -0.80 -9.68 -3.81
N THR A 181 0.43 -9.18 -3.91
CA THR A 181 1.22 -9.24 -5.14
C THR A 181 2.39 -10.18 -4.92
N PRO A 182 2.47 -11.28 -5.68
CA PRO A 182 3.61 -12.17 -5.64
C PRO A 182 4.77 -11.58 -6.44
N LEU A 183 5.98 -11.57 -5.87
CA LEU A 183 7.24 -11.36 -6.58
C LEU A 183 8.06 -12.64 -6.52
N VAL A 184 8.31 -13.23 -7.67
CA VAL A 184 9.14 -14.44 -7.78
C VAL A 184 10.61 -14.06 -7.72
N VAL A 185 11.40 -14.85 -7.00
CA VAL A 185 12.86 -14.69 -6.87
C VAL A 185 13.54 -15.93 -7.43
N ALA A 186 14.52 -15.70 -8.30
CA ALA A 186 15.34 -16.73 -8.91
C ALA A 186 16.82 -16.34 -8.92
N GLU A 187 17.69 -17.33 -8.95
CA GLU A 187 19.14 -17.17 -8.97
C GLU A 187 19.76 -18.03 -10.08
N GLN A 188 20.73 -17.47 -10.77
CA GLN A 188 21.66 -18.19 -11.63
C GLN A 188 23.03 -18.19 -10.97
N LEU A 189 23.58 -19.34 -10.69
CA LEU A 189 24.92 -19.46 -10.18
C LEU A 189 25.95 -19.33 -11.32
N SER A 190 27.16 -18.91 -10.99
CA SER A 190 28.30 -18.80 -11.93
C SER A 190 28.64 -20.14 -12.59
N THR A 191 28.20 -21.25 -12.04
CA THR A 191 28.29 -22.59 -12.61
C THR A 191 27.32 -22.79 -13.79
N GLY A 192 26.39 -21.87 -14.01
CA GLY A 192 25.31 -21.99 -15.00
C GLY A 192 24.04 -22.65 -14.47
N GLU A 193 24.02 -23.11 -13.24
CA GLU A 193 22.80 -23.62 -12.60
C GLU A 193 21.80 -22.47 -12.37
N VAL A 194 20.54 -22.66 -12.81
CA VAL A 194 19.46 -21.68 -12.64
C VAL A 194 18.33 -22.33 -11.85
N LYS A 195 17.89 -21.68 -10.80
CA LYS A 195 16.79 -22.17 -9.95
C LYS A 195 15.89 -21.04 -9.48
N VAL A 196 14.60 -21.33 -9.35
CA VAL A 196 13.67 -20.49 -8.61
C VAL A 196 13.81 -20.77 -7.13
N LEU A 197 13.92 -19.72 -6.31
CA LEU A 197 14.11 -19.86 -4.86
C LEU A 197 12.77 -19.75 -4.12
N GLY A 198 11.90 -18.84 -4.53
CA GLY A 198 10.66 -18.62 -3.81
C GLY A 198 9.86 -17.42 -4.30
N VAL A 199 8.91 -17.04 -3.47
CA VAL A 199 7.99 -15.92 -3.73
C VAL A 199 7.97 -14.98 -2.53
N VAL A 200 8.19 -13.69 -2.77
CA VAL A 200 7.93 -12.63 -1.79
C VAL A 200 6.48 -12.21 -1.92
N GLN A 201 5.75 -12.22 -0.81
CA GLN A 201 4.38 -11.72 -0.75
C GLN A 201 4.39 -10.23 -0.40
N LEU A 202 3.85 -9.40 -1.29
CA LEU A 202 3.58 -8.00 -1.01
C LEU A 202 2.10 -7.80 -0.70
N LYS A 203 1.81 -7.02 0.34
CA LYS A 203 0.43 -6.66 0.75
C LYS A 203 0.30 -5.15 0.91
N ASP A 204 -0.90 -4.64 0.67
CA ASP A 204 -1.27 -3.31 1.11
C ASP A 204 -1.35 -3.29 2.65
N VAL A 205 -0.71 -2.31 3.27
CA VAL A 205 -0.67 -2.19 4.74
C VAL A 205 -1.63 -1.09 5.18
N VAL A 206 -2.50 -1.43 6.12
CA VAL A 206 -3.41 -0.48 6.76
C VAL A 206 -2.60 0.53 7.58
N LYS A 207 -2.95 1.81 7.49
CA LYS A 207 -2.27 2.87 8.25
C LYS A 207 -2.51 2.69 9.74
N GLU A 208 -1.47 2.91 10.52
CA GLU A 208 -1.54 2.84 11.97
C GLU A 208 -2.53 3.87 12.55
N GLY A 209 -3.19 3.50 13.64
CA GLY A 209 -4.13 4.37 14.35
C GLY A 209 -5.49 4.58 13.68
N LEU A 210 -5.78 3.93 12.54
CA LEU A 210 -7.09 4.05 11.88
C LEU A 210 -8.21 3.38 12.66
N ARG A 211 -7.93 2.28 13.33
CA ARG A 211 -8.89 1.56 14.16
C ARG A 211 -9.47 2.46 15.25
N GLU A 212 -8.63 3.19 15.94
CA GLU A 212 -9.02 4.14 16.99
C GLU A 212 -9.80 5.31 16.40
N ARG A 213 -9.35 5.85 15.27
CA ARG A 213 -10.02 6.96 14.57
C ARG A 213 -11.42 6.57 14.09
N PHE A 214 -11.60 5.37 13.55
CA PHE A 214 -12.91 4.88 13.14
C PHE A 214 -13.82 4.59 14.35
N ALA A 215 -13.25 4.12 15.47
CA ALA A 215 -13.99 4.00 16.71
C ALA A 215 -14.48 5.37 17.23
N ASP A 216 -13.68 6.43 17.10
CA ASP A 216 -14.09 7.77 17.49
C ASP A 216 -15.16 8.35 16.53
N LEU A 217 -15.05 8.12 15.22
CA LEU A 217 -16.09 8.49 14.25
C LEU A 217 -17.44 7.82 14.57
N ARG A 218 -17.42 6.53 14.92
CA ARG A 218 -18.63 5.80 15.36
C ARG A 218 -19.26 6.39 16.62
N LYS A 219 -18.46 6.82 17.61
CA LYS A 219 -18.98 7.53 18.80
C LYS A 219 -19.67 8.84 18.44
N MET A 220 -19.25 9.48 17.35
CA MET A 220 -19.87 10.69 16.81
C MET A 220 -21.11 10.39 15.94
N GLY A 221 -21.47 9.12 15.74
CA GLY A 221 -22.58 8.70 14.90
C GLY A 221 -22.27 8.67 13.40
N ILE A 222 -20.99 8.74 13.03
CA ILE A 222 -20.53 8.70 11.64
C ILE A 222 -20.19 7.26 11.27
N ARG A 223 -20.84 6.74 10.24
CA ARG A 223 -20.58 5.43 9.66
C ARG A 223 -19.46 5.52 8.63
N THR A 224 -18.53 4.58 8.63
CA THR A 224 -17.43 4.49 7.67
C THR A 224 -17.71 3.42 6.63
N VAL A 225 -17.49 3.74 5.35
CA VAL A 225 -17.70 2.84 4.22
C VAL A 225 -16.44 2.86 3.35
N MET A 226 -15.87 1.69 3.08
CA MET A 226 -14.73 1.57 2.18
C MET A 226 -15.18 1.41 0.73
N VAL A 227 -14.59 2.20 -0.17
CA VAL A 227 -14.80 2.11 -1.62
C VAL A 227 -13.51 1.63 -2.27
N THR A 228 -13.58 0.57 -3.05
CA THR A 228 -12.41 -0.01 -3.73
C THR A 228 -12.82 -0.76 -4.98
N GLY A 229 -11.92 -0.81 -5.97
CA GLY A 229 -12.05 -1.67 -7.15
C GLY A 229 -11.41 -3.05 -6.98
N ASP A 230 -10.95 -3.41 -5.79
CA ASP A 230 -10.29 -4.67 -5.52
C ASP A 230 -11.26 -5.86 -5.51
N ASN A 231 -10.67 -7.06 -5.53
CA ASN A 231 -11.38 -8.31 -5.28
C ASN A 231 -12.12 -8.23 -3.91
N PRO A 232 -13.39 -8.70 -3.82
CA PRO A 232 -14.18 -8.65 -2.59
C PRO A 232 -13.52 -9.30 -1.37
N LEU A 233 -12.73 -10.35 -1.54
CA LEU A 233 -12.02 -11.01 -0.43
C LEU A 233 -10.93 -10.11 0.16
N THR A 234 -10.17 -9.44 -0.70
CA THR A 234 -9.16 -8.46 -0.29
C THR A 234 -9.80 -7.26 0.40
N ALA A 235 -10.87 -6.73 -0.21
CA ALA A 235 -11.60 -5.60 0.35
C ALA A 235 -12.10 -5.93 1.76
N LYS A 236 -12.70 -7.12 1.93
CA LYS A 236 -13.19 -7.59 3.23
C LYS A 236 -12.07 -7.72 4.26
N ALA A 237 -10.94 -8.32 3.90
CA ALA A 237 -9.81 -8.48 4.81
C ALA A 237 -9.25 -7.12 5.30
N ILE A 238 -9.10 -6.14 4.40
CA ILE A 238 -8.65 -4.78 4.74
C ILE A 238 -9.69 -4.05 5.60
N ALA A 239 -10.99 -4.17 5.27
CA ALA A 239 -12.07 -3.56 6.04
C ALA A 239 -12.13 -4.11 7.47
N GLU A 240 -11.98 -5.43 7.64
CA GLU A 240 -11.92 -6.09 8.95
C GLU A 240 -10.68 -5.64 9.74
N GLU A 241 -9.51 -5.58 9.09
CA GLU A 241 -8.26 -5.14 9.73
C GLU A 241 -8.34 -3.67 10.16
N ALA A 242 -8.89 -2.79 9.32
CA ALA A 242 -9.06 -1.37 9.61
C ALA A 242 -10.26 -1.09 10.53
N HIS A 243 -11.16 -2.07 10.75
CA HIS A 243 -12.43 -1.91 11.46
C HIS A 243 -13.37 -0.89 10.79
N VAL A 244 -13.47 -0.91 9.48
CA VAL A 244 -14.48 -0.17 8.71
C VAL A 244 -15.85 -0.82 8.92
N ASP A 245 -16.94 -0.03 8.88
CA ASP A 245 -18.30 -0.55 9.17
C ASP A 245 -18.88 -1.33 7.97
N ASP A 246 -18.58 -0.89 6.72
CA ASP A 246 -18.97 -1.54 5.46
C ASP A 246 -17.90 -1.42 4.38
#